data_03b70fd470b125991b3e631cc70a69fe
#
_entry.id   03b70fd470b125991b3e631cc70a69fe
#
_cell.length_a   1.000
_cell.length_b   1.000
_cell.length_c   1.000
_cell.angle_alpha   90.00
_cell.angle_beta   90.00
_cell.angle_gamma   90.00
#
_symmetry.space_group_name_H-M   'P 1'
#
loop_
_entity.id
_entity.type
_entity.pdbx_description
1 polymer ?
#
loop_
_entity_poly.entity_id
_entity_poly.type
_entity_poly.pdbx_seq_one_letter_code
_entity_poly.pdbx_strand_id
1 'polypeptide(L)'
;EIAQAFNVYKTNLDLVKLEEKNEQIARQNMNITLDKYKIGTLSAVEFRDAQENFINAVSRFNSAKTQAKLSETLLMELIGKIEL
;
A
#
# COMPACT_ATOMS: atom_id res chain seq x y z
N GLU A 1 8.33 24.56 -1.30
CA GLU A 1 7.15 25.33 -1.03
C GLU A 1 6.09 24.58 -0.23
N ILE A 2 5.38 25.28 0.67
CA ILE A 2 4.38 24.64 1.54
C ILE A 2 3.19 24.11 0.73
N ALA A 3 2.71 24.88 -0.25
CA ALA A 3 1.57 24.45 -1.07
C ALA A 3 1.90 23.17 -1.84
N GLN A 4 3.09 23.07 -2.42
CA GLN A 4 3.52 21.86 -3.11
C GLN A 4 3.70 20.70 -2.15
N ALA A 5 4.32 20.95 -1.00
CA ALA A 5 4.54 19.90 0.01
C ALA A 5 3.20 19.37 0.53
N PHE A 6 2.22 20.25 0.75
CA PHE A 6 0.89 19.85 1.18
C PHE A 6 0.20 18.99 0.13
N ASN A 7 0.29 19.38 -1.15
CA ASN A 7 -0.31 18.61 -2.23
C ASN A 7 0.33 17.25 -2.39
N VAL A 8 1.65 17.16 -2.25
CA VAL A 8 2.37 15.88 -2.30
C VAL A 8 1.92 14.99 -1.15
N TYR A 9 1.83 15.54 0.05
CA TYR A 9 1.37 14.80 1.22
C TYR A 9 -0.06 14.28 1.02
N LYS A 10 -0.96 15.12 0.54
CA LYS A 10 -2.34 14.72 0.29
C LYS A 10 -2.42 13.61 -0.77
N THR A 11 -1.65 13.73 -1.85
CA THR A 11 -1.59 12.71 -2.88
C THR A 11 -1.08 11.38 -2.31
N ASN A 12 -0.05 11.44 -1.47
CA ASN A 12 0.49 10.24 -0.85
C ASN A 12 -0.49 9.60 0.13
N LEU A 13 -1.30 10.40 0.83
CA LEU A 13 -2.37 9.85 1.68
C LEU A 13 -3.44 9.13 0.86
N ASP A 14 -3.80 9.69 -0.29
CA ASP A 14 -4.76 9.06 -1.20
C ASP A 14 -4.20 7.74 -1.72
N LEU A 15 -2.91 7.71 -2.03
CA LEU A 15 -2.23 6.49 -2.47
C LEU A 15 -2.23 5.43 -1.36
N VAL A 16 -2.00 5.82 -0.10
CA VAL A 16 -2.07 4.89 1.03
C VAL A 16 -3.45 4.24 1.10
N LYS A 17 -4.52 5.03 0.97
CA LYS A 17 -5.87 4.51 1.01
C LYS A 17 -6.14 3.55 -0.14
N LEU A 18 -5.67 3.87 -1.33
CA LEU A 18 -5.83 3.01 -2.50
C LEU A 18 -5.08 1.70 -2.32
N GLU A 19 -3.83 1.75 -1.88
CA GLU A 19 -3.02 0.54 -1.70
C GLU A 19 -3.51 -0.30 -0.51
N GLU A 20 -4.07 0.32 0.51
CA GLU A 20 -4.72 -0.41 1.60
C GLU A 20 -5.88 -1.24 1.07
N LYS A 21 -6.72 -0.63 0.23
CA LYS A 21 -7.85 -1.32 -0.39
C LYS A 21 -7.36 -2.46 -1.29
N ASN A 22 -6.33 -2.21 -2.08
CA ASN A 22 -5.75 -3.23 -2.95
C ASN A 22 -5.17 -4.39 -2.15
N GLU A 23 -4.52 -4.10 -1.02
CA GLU A 23 -3.98 -5.14 -0.13
C GLU A 23 -5.11 -5.99 0.45
N GLN A 24 -6.21 -5.37 0.88
CA GLN A 24 -7.36 -6.10 1.41
C GLN A 24 -7.97 -7.02 0.37
N ILE A 25 -8.11 -6.56 -0.87
CA ILE A 25 -8.63 -7.38 -1.97
C ILE A 25 -7.68 -8.54 -2.25
N ALA A 26 -6.39 -8.30 -2.29
CA ALA A 26 -5.39 -9.35 -2.53
C ALA A 26 -5.40 -10.38 -1.40
N ARG A 27 -5.60 -9.94 -0.16
CA ARG A 27 -5.70 -10.84 0.99
C ARG A 27 -6.92 -11.73 0.89
N GLN A 28 -8.07 -11.17 0.51
CA GLN A 28 -9.29 -11.95 0.31
C GLN A 28 -9.10 -12.98 -0.79
N ASN A 29 -8.50 -12.57 -1.91
CA ASN A 29 -8.22 -13.47 -3.01
C ASN A 29 -7.25 -14.58 -2.60
N MET A 30 -6.26 -14.26 -1.78
CA MET A 30 -5.31 -15.25 -1.25
C MET A 30 -6.03 -16.28 -0.39
N ASN A 31 -6.94 -15.84 0.49
CA ASN A 31 -7.68 -16.74 1.35
C ASN A 31 -8.59 -17.69 0.55
N ILE A 32 -9.28 -17.16 -0.47
CA ILE A 32 -10.11 -17.96 -1.37
C ILE A 32 -9.25 -18.98 -2.12
N THR A 33 -8.10 -18.53 -2.62
CA THR A 33 -7.17 -19.39 -3.35
C THR A 33 -6.62 -20.50 -2.46
N LEU A 34 -6.30 -20.18 -1.21
CA LEU A 34 -5.80 -21.17 -0.25
C LEU A 34 -6.85 -22.25 0.00
N ASP A 35 -8.12 -21.87 0.17
CA ASP A 35 -9.21 -22.80 0.37
C ASP A 35 -9.36 -23.74 -0.83
N LYS A 36 -9.31 -23.18 -2.05
CA LYS A 36 -9.37 -23.97 -3.28
C LYS A 36 -8.20 -24.93 -3.40
N TYR A 37 -7.00 -24.48 -3.02
CA TYR A 37 -5.81 -25.33 -3.05
C TYR A 37 -5.94 -26.51 -2.10
N LYS A 38 -6.46 -26.27 -0.91
CA LYS A 38 -6.63 -27.32 0.12
C LYS A 38 -7.59 -28.41 -0.33
N ILE A 39 -8.64 -28.05 -1.07
CA ILE A 39 -9.60 -29.05 -1.57
C ILE A 39 -9.21 -29.61 -2.93
N GLY A 40 -8.04 -29.23 -3.45
CA GLY A 40 -7.47 -29.82 -4.66
C GLY A 40 -8.05 -29.32 -5.97
N THR A 41 -8.78 -28.19 -5.96
CA THR A 41 -9.36 -27.61 -7.18
C THR A 41 -8.45 -26.60 -7.86
N LEU A 42 -7.27 -26.35 -7.33
CA LEU A 42 -6.34 -25.34 -7.82
C LEU A 42 -4.94 -25.94 -7.95
N SER A 43 -4.22 -25.58 -9.01
CA SER A 43 -2.86 -26.06 -9.19
C SER A 43 -1.86 -25.30 -8.31
N ALA A 44 -0.68 -25.91 -8.08
CA ALA A 44 0.38 -25.27 -7.31
C ALA A 44 0.87 -23.98 -7.97
N VAL A 45 0.87 -23.91 -9.30
CA VAL A 45 1.26 -22.72 -10.05
C VAL A 45 0.28 -21.57 -9.78
N GLU A 46 -1.01 -21.86 -9.86
CA GLU A 46 -2.04 -20.85 -9.60
C GLU A 46 -1.97 -20.34 -8.14
N PHE A 47 -1.69 -21.24 -7.20
CA PHE A 47 -1.52 -20.88 -5.81
C PHE A 47 -0.31 -19.96 -5.63
N ARG A 48 0.81 -20.26 -6.29
CA ARG A 48 2.02 -19.44 -6.24
C ARG A 48 1.77 -18.05 -6.82
N ASP A 49 1.05 -17.96 -7.93
CA ASP A 49 0.72 -16.68 -8.55
C ASP A 49 -0.09 -15.81 -7.59
N ALA A 50 -1.05 -16.38 -6.88
CA ALA A 50 -1.84 -15.66 -5.89
C ALA A 50 -0.97 -15.18 -4.72
N GLN A 51 -0.01 -16.00 -4.27
CA GLN A 51 0.94 -15.60 -3.24
C GLN A 51 1.78 -14.42 -3.68
N GLU A 52 2.31 -14.45 -4.90
CA GLU A 52 3.13 -13.36 -5.43
C GLU A 52 2.32 -12.08 -5.54
N ASN A 53 1.09 -12.16 -6.01
CA ASN A 53 0.20 -11.00 -6.09
C ASN A 53 -0.06 -10.39 -4.71
N PHE A 54 -0.27 -11.22 -3.70
CA PHE A 54 -0.48 -10.75 -2.33
C PHE A 54 0.78 -10.09 -1.78
N ILE A 55 1.95 -10.72 -1.96
CA ILE A 55 3.22 -10.16 -1.49
C ILE A 55 3.49 -8.80 -2.14
N ASN A 56 3.24 -8.69 -3.46
CA ASN A 56 3.41 -7.43 -4.17
C ASN A 56 2.45 -6.35 -3.66
N ALA A 57 1.20 -6.71 -3.35
CA ALA A 57 0.23 -5.76 -2.81
C ALA A 57 0.66 -5.26 -1.43
N VAL A 58 1.15 -6.14 -0.56
CA VAL A 58 1.66 -5.75 0.75
C VAL A 58 2.87 -4.82 0.61
N SER A 59 3.77 -5.14 -0.31
CA SER A 59 4.95 -4.31 -0.58
C SER A 59 4.57 -2.91 -1.03
N ARG A 60 3.62 -2.80 -1.97
CA ARG A 60 3.14 -1.49 -2.45
C ARG A 60 2.49 -0.69 -1.33
N PHE A 61 1.71 -1.34 -0.47
CA PHE A 61 1.06 -0.67 0.65
C PHE A 61 2.11 -0.14 1.63
N ASN A 62 3.12 -0.95 1.95
CA ASN A 62 4.20 -0.52 2.84
C ASN A 62 4.99 0.64 2.27
N SER A 63 5.28 0.61 0.96
CA SER A 63 5.97 1.71 0.28
C SER A 63 5.15 2.99 0.31
N ALA A 64 3.83 2.88 0.08
CA ALA A 64 2.95 4.05 0.12
C ALA A 64 2.92 4.67 1.51
N LYS A 65 2.86 3.85 2.56
CA LYS A 65 2.88 4.35 3.95
C LYS A 65 4.20 5.08 4.25
N THR A 66 5.31 4.53 3.79
CA THR A 66 6.63 5.14 3.99
C THR A 66 6.70 6.50 3.29
N GLN A 67 6.24 6.58 2.05
CA GLN A 67 6.25 7.82 1.30
C GLN A 67 5.36 8.88 1.94
N ALA A 68 4.18 8.47 2.43
CA ALA A 68 3.29 9.39 3.13
C ALA A 68 3.93 9.93 4.39
N LYS A 69 4.63 9.09 5.14
CA LYS A 69 5.32 9.52 6.36
C LYS A 69 6.46 10.48 6.05
N LEU A 70 7.22 10.23 5.00
CA LEU A 70 8.29 11.14 4.57
C LEU A 70 7.72 12.50 4.15
N SER A 71 6.60 12.48 3.41
CA SER A 71 5.94 13.73 2.98
C SER A 71 5.42 14.52 4.17
N GLU A 72 4.87 13.84 5.18
CA GLU A 72 4.41 14.48 6.41
C GLU A 72 5.57 15.16 7.12
N THR A 73 6.69 14.47 7.26
CA THR A 73 7.89 15.01 7.93
C THR A 73 8.40 16.25 7.19
N LEU A 74 8.47 16.21 5.87
CA LEU A 74 8.89 17.36 5.07
C LEU A 74 7.94 18.55 5.25
N LEU A 75 6.65 18.30 5.24
CA LEU A 75 5.65 19.35 5.42
C LEU A 75 5.78 20.00 6.80
N MET A 76 5.98 19.19 7.83
CA MET A 76 6.15 19.68 9.20
C MET A 76 7.42 20.53 9.32
N GLU A 77 8.52 20.13 8.67
CA GLU A 77 9.76 20.90 8.65
C GLU A 77 9.55 22.26 8.00
N LEU A 78 8.85 22.31 6.87
CA LEU A 78 8.59 23.55 6.17
C LEU A 78 7.72 24.49 6.99
N ILE A 79 6.71 23.97 7.67
CA ILE A 79 5.85 24.76 8.55
C ILE A 79 6.67 25.31 9.73
N GLY A 80 7.52 24.49 10.32
CA GLY A 80 8.37 24.90 11.43
C GLY A 80 9.33 26.03 11.03
N LYS A 81 9.89 25.98 9.82
CA LYS A 81 10.77 27.03 9.34
C LYS A 81 10.07 28.36 9.17
N ILE A 82 8.82 28.34 8.79
CA ILE A 82 8.03 29.56 8.57
C ILE A 82 7.60 30.18 9.90
N GLU A 83 7.25 29.36 10.88
CA GLU A 83 6.83 29.85 12.18
C GLU A 83 7.98 30.44 13.01
N LEU A 84 9.21 30.10 12.68
CA LEU A 84 10.37 30.66 13.37
C LEU A 84 10.77 32.00 12.77
#